data_c415dafdafdb1df791cc53a22818b50b
#
_entry.id   c415dafdafdb1df791cc53a22818b50b
#
_cell.length_a   1.000
_cell.length_b   1.000
_cell.length_c   1.000
_cell.angle_alpha   90.00
_cell.angle_beta   90.00
_cell.angle_gamma   90.00
#
_symmetry.space_group_name_H-M   'P 1'
#
loop_
_entity.id
_entity.type
_entity.pdbx_description
1 polymer ?
#
loop_
_entity_poly.entity_id
_entity_poly.type
_entity_poly.pdbx_seq_one_letter_code
_entity_poly.pdbx_strand_id
1 'polypeptide(L)'
;LIAHKLAATLTSTGTPAVFLHPADALHGDAGLFTPGDAALFISKSGETDELVALIPYLERHGIPLVSVVATEGSALASRSQVALVTGPVREACPMDLTPTTSVTLAQVLGDCLAVALLEARGFKADDFRFLHPGGVIGRSAARRVEERMHSGNELPRVGEKATLREVMLEIMDKRLGVTTVVDSSGA
;
A
#
# COMPACT_ATOMS: atom_id res chain seq x y z
N LEU A 1 7.39 7.37 -11.48
CA LEU A 1 6.03 6.80 -11.39
C LEU A 1 6.05 5.34 -10.92
N ILE A 2 6.79 4.43 -11.55
CA ILE A 2 6.82 3.00 -11.18
C ILE A 2 7.31 2.80 -9.75
N ALA A 3 8.44 3.38 -9.38
CA ALA A 3 8.98 3.26 -8.03
C ALA A 3 8.02 3.80 -6.96
N HIS A 4 7.32 4.88 -7.26
CA HIS A 4 6.30 5.46 -6.37
C HIS A 4 5.11 4.51 -6.16
N LYS A 5 4.59 3.93 -7.27
CA LYS A 5 3.52 2.94 -7.20
C LYS A 5 3.98 1.69 -6.45
N LEU A 6 5.18 1.22 -6.69
CA LEU A 6 5.72 0.03 -6.03
C LEU A 6 5.88 0.26 -4.52
N ALA A 7 6.41 1.40 -4.10
CA ALA A 7 6.50 1.76 -2.68
C ALA A 7 5.12 1.74 -2.00
N ALA A 8 4.09 2.30 -2.66
CA ALA A 8 2.72 2.26 -2.15
C ALA A 8 2.18 0.82 -2.06
N THR A 9 2.43 -0.02 -3.07
CA THR A 9 2.02 -1.44 -3.07
C THR A 9 2.71 -2.20 -1.93
N LEU A 10 4.02 -2.09 -1.79
CA LEU A 10 4.80 -2.72 -0.73
C LEU A 10 4.28 -2.33 0.66
N THR A 11 4.08 -1.04 0.89
CA THR A 11 3.58 -0.54 2.17
C THR A 11 2.19 -1.09 2.48
N SER A 12 1.29 -1.11 1.49
CA SER A 12 -0.07 -1.63 1.66
C SER A 12 -0.16 -3.14 1.80
N THR A 13 0.92 -3.86 1.50
CA THR A 13 1.03 -5.32 1.62
C THR A 13 1.99 -5.77 2.72
N GLY A 14 2.28 -4.91 3.70
CA GLY A 14 3.02 -5.24 4.92
C GLY A 14 4.54 -5.14 4.82
N THR A 15 5.08 -4.59 3.73
CA THR A 15 6.49 -4.25 3.60
C THR A 15 6.66 -2.73 3.63
N PRO A 16 7.17 -2.13 4.72
CA PRO A 16 7.41 -0.70 4.75
C PRO A 16 8.34 -0.26 3.61
N ALA A 17 7.91 0.72 2.85
CA ALA A 17 8.69 1.23 1.73
C ALA A 17 8.41 2.71 1.50
N VAL A 18 9.44 3.46 1.14
CA VAL A 18 9.37 4.88 0.85
C VAL A 18 9.95 5.13 -0.54
N PHE A 19 9.27 5.94 -1.33
CA PHE A 19 9.83 6.44 -2.59
C PHE A 19 10.82 7.56 -2.29
N LEU A 20 12.01 7.44 -2.85
CA LEU A 20 13.06 8.47 -2.78
C LEU A 20 13.49 8.83 -4.20
N HIS A 21 13.42 10.12 -4.53
CA HIS A 21 13.90 10.59 -5.81
C HIS A 21 15.45 10.63 -5.79
N PRO A 22 16.15 10.09 -6.80
CA PRO A 22 17.61 9.99 -6.75
C PRO A 22 18.31 11.35 -6.67
N ALA A 23 17.79 12.39 -7.31
CA ALA A 23 18.33 13.74 -7.18
C ALA A 23 18.21 14.26 -5.74
N ASP A 24 17.05 14.08 -5.09
CA ASP A 24 16.85 14.52 -3.71
C ASP A 24 17.74 13.73 -2.74
N ALA A 25 17.91 12.41 -3.01
CA ALA A 25 18.85 11.58 -2.25
C ALA A 25 20.29 12.11 -2.27
N LEU A 26 20.77 12.58 -3.44
CA LEU A 26 22.09 13.19 -3.57
C LEU A 26 22.22 14.54 -2.83
N HIS A 27 21.10 15.16 -2.50
CA HIS A 27 21.05 16.44 -1.79
C HIS A 27 20.67 16.34 -0.31
N GLY A 28 20.66 15.12 0.25
CA GLY A 28 20.52 14.91 1.69
C GLY A 28 19.45 13.89 2.09
N ASP A 29 18.46 13.62 1.24
CA ASP A 29 17.37 12.69 1.57
C ASP A 29 17.83 11.23 1.68
N ALA A 30 19.07 10.91 1.23
CA ALA A 30 19.72 9.64 1.56
C ALA A 30 19.84 9.39 3.08
N GLY A 31 19.75 10.43 3.91
CA GLY A 31 19.63 10.31 5.36
C GLY A 31 18.38 9.59 5.87
N LEU A 32 17.40 9.31 5.01
CA LEU A 32 16.24 8.47 5.34
C LEU A 32 16.60 6.98 5.51
N PHE A 33 17.70 6.53 4.93
CA PHE A 33 18.13 5.14 5.09
C PHE A 33 18.51 4.84 6.53
N THR A 34 18.02 3.72 7.04
CA THR A 34 18.31 3.21 8.38
C THR A 34 18.96 1.82 8.31
N PRO A 35 19.68 1.39 9.36
CA PRO A 35 20.24 0.05 9.41
C PRO A 35 19.16 -1.03 9.21
N GLY A 36 19.40 -1.94 8.28
CA GLY A 36 18.46 -3.01 7.92
C GLY A 36 17.57 -2.69 6.71
N ASP A 37 17.64 -1.47 6.18
CA ASP A 37 16.97 -1.14 4.93
C ASP A 37 17.68 -1.75 3.72
N ALA A 38 16.97 -1.82 2.59
CA ALA A 38 17.50 -2.16 1.28
C ALA A 38 17.06 -1.10 0.26
N ALA A 39 17.93 -0.78 -0.68
CA ALA A 39 17.60 0.10 -1.79
C ALA A 39 17.13 -0.71 -3.00
N LEU A 40 16.03 -0.28 -3.63
CA LEU A 40 15.56 -0.84 -4.89
C LEU A 40 15.64 0.23 -5.98
N PHE A 41 16.52 0.05 -6.95
CA PHE A 41 16.72 0.96 -8.07
C PHE A 41 16.05 0.42 -9.34
N ILE A 42 15.35 1.26 -10.07
CA ILE A 42 14.68 0.92 -11.33
C ILE A 42 15.23 1.81 -12.43
N SER A 43 15.95 1.22 -13.39
CA SER A 43 16.54 1.91 -14.53
C SER A 43 16.64 0.99 -15.73
N LYS A 44 16.02 1.32 -16.87
CA LYS A 44 16.11 0.50 -18.09
C LYS A 44 17.56 0.27 -18.52
N SER A 45 18.35 1.35 -18.64
CA SER A 45 19.75 1.25 -19.03
C SER A 45 20.64 0.64 -17.94
N GLY A 46 20.31 0.87 -16.68
CA GLY A 46 21.19 0.59 -15.55
C GLY A 46 22.38 1.55 -15.44
N GLU A 47 22.38 2.65 -16.20
CA GLU A 47 23.46 3.64 -16.29
C GLU A 47 22.97 5.07 -15.94
N THR A 48 21.84 5.18 -15.24
CA THR A 48 21.32 6.50 -14.83
C THR A 48 22.28 7.16 -13.85
N ASP A 49 22.87 8.29 -14.22
CA ASP A 49 23.95 8.94 -13.50
C ASP A 49 23.63 9.20 -12.03
N GLU A 50 22.45 9.69 -11.72
CA GLU A 50 22.02 9.99 -10.36
C GLU A 50 21.91 8.73 -9.50
N LEU A 51 21.49 7.60 -10.08
CA LEU A 51 21.42 6.32 -9.37
C LEU A 51 22.82 5.74 -9.16
N VAL A 52 23.68 5.80 -10.18
CA VAL A 52 25.07 5.33 -10.08
C VAL A 52 25.84 6.13 -9.03
N ALA A 53 25.62 7.46 -8.97
CA ALA A 53 26.24 8.32 -7.98
C ALA A 53 25.85 8.02 -6.52
N LEU A 54 24.72 7.36 -6.28
CA LEU A 54 24.30 6.93 -4.94
C LEU A 54 24.95 5.63 -4.47
N ILE A 55 25.51 4.81 -5.37
CA ILE A 55 26.08 3.51 -5.01
C ILE A 55 27.15 3.61 -3.92
N PRO A 56 28.15 4.53 -3.99
CA PRO A 56 29.15 4.66 -2.95
C PRO A 56 28.56 4.97 -1.56
N TYR A 57 27.46 5.71 -1.51
CA TYR A 57 26.76 5.98 -0.27
C TYR A 57 26.16 4.69 0.32
N LEU A 58 25.46 3.90 -0.49
CA LEU A 58 24.85 2.64 -0.07
C LEU A 58 25.90 1.65 0.44
N GLU A 59 26.99 1.48 -0.31
CA GLU A 59 28.12 0.61 0.06
C GLU A 59 28.75 1.02 1.39
N ARG A 60 29.02 2.30 1.58
CA ARG A 60 29.61 2.83 2.82
C ARG A 60 28.73 2.56 4.04
N HIS A 61 27.41 2.57 3.87
CA HIS A 61 26.44 2.38 4.96
C HIS A 61 25.94 0.93 5.07
N GLY A 62 26.47 0.01 4.24
CA GLY A 62 26.08 -1.39 4.25
C GLY A 62 24.63 -1.63 3.83
N ILE A 63 24.06 -0.76 2.99
CA ILE A 63 22.70 -0.86 2.50
C ILE A 63 22.70 -1.73 1.24
N PRO A 64 22.08 -2.90 1.24
CA PRO A 64 22.04 -3.76 0.06
C PRO A 64 21.24 -3.11 -1.07
N LEU A 65 21.77 -3.22 -2.30
CA LEU A 65 21.15 -2.74 -3.51
C LEU A 65 20.50 -3.89 -4.28
N VAL A 66 19.24 -3.73 -4.61
CA VAL A 66 18.51 -4.52 -5.60
C VAL A 66 18.25 -3.63 -6.80
N SER A 67 18.45 -4.11 -8.01
CA SER A 67 18.17 -3.34 -9.22
C SER A 67 17.22 -4.05 -10.17
N VAL A 68 16.39 -3.27 -10.86
CA VAL A 68 15.58 -3.72 -12.02
C VAL A 68 16.13 -3.00 -13.24
N VAL A 69 16.76 -3.76 -14.14
CA VAL A 69 17.48 -3.24 -15.31
C VAL A 69 17.22 -4.08 -16.55
N ALA A 70 17.49 -3.55 -17.73
CA ALA A 70 17.40 -4.33 -18.97
C ALA A 70 18.75 -4.99 -19.36
N THR A 71 19.88 -4.47 -18.87
CA THR A 71 21.22 -4.91 -19.27
C THR A 71 22.00 -5.49 -18.08
N GLU A 72 22.38 -6.77 -18.19
CA GLU A 72 23.09 -7.50 -17.14
C GLU A 72 24.47 -6.91 -16.80
N GLY A 73 25.19 -6.41 -17.80
CA GLY A 73 26.52 -5.78 -17.63
C GLY A 73 26.52 -4.31 -17.22
N SER A 74 25.35 -3.75 -16.89
CA SER A 74 25.25 -2.34 -16.52
C SER A 74 25.88 -2.03 -15.15
N ALA A 75 26.18 -0.76 -14.92
CA ALA A 75 26.76 -0.29 -13.65
C ALA A 75 25.90 -0.68 -12.44
N LEU A 76 24.58 -0.49 -12.54
CA LEU A 76 23.67 -0.88 -11.47
C LEU A 76 23.64 -2.41 -11.26
N ALA A 77 23.53 -3.19 -12.35
CA ALA A 77 23.49 -4.66 -12.23
C ALA A 77 24.75 -5.20 -11.58
N SER A 78 25.92 -4.73 -12.03
CA SER A 78 27.23 -5.18 -11.55
C SER A 78 27.51 -4.86 -10.08
N ARG A 79 26.83 -3.86 -9.51
CA ARG A 79 27.01 -3.39 -8.12
C ARG A 79 25.85 -3.80 -7.21
N SER A 80 24.82 -4.44 -7.74
CA SER A 80 23.66 -4.93 -6.98
C SER A 80 23.94 -6.29 -6.36
N GLN A 81 23.48 -6.51 -5.14
CA GLN A 81 23.43 -7.84 -4.55
C GLN A 81 22.46 -8.76 -5.32
N VAL A 82 21.40 -8.17 -5.86
CA VAL A 82 20.43 -8.86 -6.74
C VAL A 82 20.07 -7.95 -7.89
N ALA A 83 20.30 -8.39 -9.11
CA ALA A 83 19.84 -7.73 -10.32
C ALA A 83 18.69 -8.49 -10.96
N LEU A 84 17.54 -7.87 -11.07
CA LEU A 84 16.38 -8.37 -11.81
C LEU A 84 16.49 -7.88 -13.25
N VAL A 85 16.97 -8.73 -14.14
CA VAL A 85 17.26 -8.35 -15.53
C VAL A 85 16.06 -8.71 -16.42
N THR A 86 15.45 -7.69 -17.04
CA THR A 86 14.33 -7.88 -17.98
C THR A 86 14.79 -8.35 -19.36
N GLY A 87 16.05 -8.17 -19.70
CA GLY A 87 16.58 -8.29 -21.05
C GLY A 87 16.22 -7.07 -21.93
N PRO A 88 16.80 -7.00 -23.13
CA PRO A 88 16.50 -5.96 -24.09
C PRO A 88 15.06 -6.11 -24.60
N VAL A 89 14.29 -5.03 -24.57
CA VAL A 89 12.92 -5.01 -25.07
C VAL A 89 12.71 -3.81 -25.99
N ARG A 90 11.98 -4.05 -27.05
CA ARG A 90 11.53 -2.98 -27.94
C ARG A 90 10.33 -2.27 -27.33
N GLU A 91 10.37 -0.95 -27.36
CA GLU A 91 9.24 -0.14 -26.93
C GLU A 91 8.07 -0.23 -27.95
N ALA A 92 6.85 -0.10 -27.47
CA ALA A 92 5.66 -0.18 -28.31
C ALA A 92 5.48 1.03 -29.24
N CYS A 93 6.18 2.13 -28.96
CA CYS A 93 6.09 3.30 -29.84
C CYS A 93 6.85 3.07 -31.17
N PRO A 94 6.40 3.66 -32.27
CA PRO A 94 7.01 3.46 -33.60
C PRO A 94 8.51 3.81 -33.66
N MET A 95 8.96 4.73 -32.82
CA MET A 95 10.33 5.21 -32.76
C MET A 95 11.22 4.40 -31.80
N ASP A 96 10.68 3.45 -31.06
CA ASP A 96 11.38 2.70 -30.00
C ASP A 96 12.01 3.59 -28.90
N LEU A 97 11.42 4.75 -28.65
CA LEU A 97 11.98 5.75 -27.72
C LEU A 97 11.12 5.95 -26.45
N THR A 98 9.79 5.99 -26.62
CA THR A 98 8.90 6.29 -25.51
C THR A 98 8.79 5.08 -24.57
N PRO A 99 9.12 5.24 -23.27
CA PRO A 99 9.04 4.14 -22.30
C PRO A 99 7.62 3.59 -22.21
N THR A 100 7.42 2.37 -22.64
CA THR A 100 6.13 1.64 -22.69
C THR A 100 6.30 0.20 -22.24
N THR A 101 6.89 -0.65 -23.08
CA THR A 101 7.15 -2.07 -22.76
C THR A 101 8.08 -2.20 -21.57
N SER A 102 9.17 -1.45 -21.53
CA SER A 102 10.13 -1.47 -20.43
C SER A 102 9.50 -1.07 -19.09
N VAL A 103 8.66 -0.04 -19.09
CA VAL A 103 7.93 0.44 -17.92
C VAL A 103 6.93 -0.62 -17.43
N THR A 104 6.22 -1.26 -18.35
CA THR A 104 5.27 -2.34 -18.02
C THR A 104 5.97 -3.54 -17.42
N LEU A 105 7.12 -3.96 -17.95
CA LEU A 105 7.92 -5.04 -17.39
C LEU A 105 8.43 -4.71 -15.98
N ALA A 106 8.98 -3.52 -15.79
CA ALA A 106 9.42 -3.07 -14.47
C ALA A 106 8.27 -3.05 -13.46
N GLN A 107 7.06 -2.65 -13.91
CA GLN A 107 5.86 -2.67 -13.09
C GLN A 107 5.47 -4.11 -12.69
N VAL A 108 5.43 -5.04 -13.65
CA VAL A 108 5.08 -6.44 -13.40
C VAL A 108 6.09 -7.09 -12.45
N LEU A 109 7.40 -6.88 -12.66
CA LEU A 109 8.43 -7.40 -11.76
C LEU A 109 8.29 -6.83 -10.34
N GLY A 110 7.99 -5.53 -10.23
CA GLY A 110 7.74 -4.91 -8.93
C GLY A 110 6.52 -5.52 -8.23
N ASP A 111 5.45 -5.79 -8.96
CA ASP A 111 4.25 -6.42 -8.40
C ASP A 111 4.52 -7.89 -7.99
N CYS A 112 5.29 -8.64 -8.80
CA CYS A 112 5.75 -9.98 -8.43
C CYS A 112 6.58 -9.96 -7.14
N LEU A 113 7.49 -8.99 -7.01
CA LEU A 113 8.30 -8.82 -5.79
C LEU A 113 7.41 -8.52 -4.58
N ALA A 114 6.43 -7.63 -4.73
CA ALA A 114 5.51 -7.29 -3.65
C ALA A 114 4.69 -8.51 -3.19
N VAL A 115 4.19 -9.33 -4.14
CA VAL A 115 3.46 -10.57 -3.84
C VAL A 115 4.37 -11.61 -3.18
N ALA A 116 5.59 -11.80 -3.67
CA ALA A 116 6.55 -12.71 -3.07
C ALA A 116 6.91 -12.32 -1.62
N LEU A 117 7.08 -11.03 -1.35
CA LEU A 117 7.34 -10.51 0.00
C LEU A 117 6.12 -10.65 0.91
N LEU A 118 4.91 -10.42 0.39
CA LEU A 118 3.65 -10.65 1.11
C LEU A 118 3.56 -12.10 1.57
N GLU A 119 3.85 -13.06 0.68
CA GLU A 119 3.84 -14.49 0.99
C GLU A 119 4.94 -14.86 1.98
N ALA A 120 6.17 -14.41 1.76
CA ALA A 120 7.31 -14.67 2.63
C ALA A 120 7.11 -14.13 4.06
N ARG A 121 6.39 -13.04 4.21
CA ARG A 121 6.04 -12.44 5.51
C ARG A 121 4.82 -13.09 6.17
N GLY A 122 4.11 -13.99 5.48
CA GLY A 122 2.88 -14.59 5.97
C GLY A 122 1.74 -13.57 6.14
N PHE A 123 1.75 -12.49 5.35
CA PHE A 123 0.76 -11.43 5.40
C PHE A 123 -0.62 -11.96 4.97
N LYS A 124 -1.64 -11.72 5.78
CA LYS A 124 -2.98 -12.31 5.63
C LYS A 124 -4.01 -11.26 5.19
N ALA A 125 -5.16 -11.77 4.75
CA ALA A 125 -6.29 -10.91 4.38
C ALA A 125 -6.74 -9.98 5.52
N ASP A 126 -6.60 -10.42 6.76
CA ASP A 126 -6.95 -9.60 7.92
C ASP A 126 -5.97 -8.44 8.13
N ASP A 127 -4.68 -8.68 7.90
CA ASP A 127 -3.65 -7.63 7.95
C ASP A 127 -3.90 -6.58 6.87
N PHE A 128 -4.29 -7.04 5.66
CA PHE A 128 -4.64 -6.15 4.57
C PHE A 128 -5.84 -5.26 4.91
N ARG A 129 -6.87 -5.82 5.54
CA ARG A 129 -8.05 -5.08 5.99
C ARG A 129 -7.70 -4.06 7.08
N PHE A 130 -6.81 -4.44 8.00
CA PHE A 130 -6.34 -3.57 9.06
C PHE A 130 -5.60 -2.34 8.50
N LEU A 131 -4.79 -2.51 7.46
CA LEU A 131 -4.08 -1.41 6.80
C LEU A 131 -4.97 -0.52 5.91
N HIS A 132 -6.23 -0.93 5.65
CA HIS A 132 -7.17 -0.19 4.79
C HIS A 132 -8.48 0.18 5.51
N PRO A 133 -8.43 0.86 6.68
CA PRO A 133 -9.61 1.04 7.54
C PRO A 133 -10.73 1.87 6.89
N GLY A 134 -10.38 2.81 6.01
CA GLY A 134 -11.33 3.72 5.36
C GLY A 134 -12.04 3.17 4.12
N GLY A 135 -11.58 2.06 3.55
CA GLY A 135 -12.10 1.49 2.31
C GLY A 135 -13.28 0.54 2.51
N VAL A 136 -13.90 0.13 1.40
CA VAL A 136 -14.93 -0.94 1.40
C VAL A 136 -14.36 -2.23 2.03
N ILE A 137 -13.10 -2.53 1.75
CA ILE A 137 -12.38 -3.69 2.25
C ILE A 137 -12.25 -3.65 3.79
N GLY A 138 -11.88 -2.50 4.37
CA GLY A 138 -11.75 -2.35 5.82
C GLY A 138 -13.10 -2.40 6.54
N ARG A 139 -14.13 -1.80 5.96
CA ARG A 139 -15.48 -1.86 6.52
C ARG A 139 -16.07 -3.28 6.58
N SER A 140 -15.65 -4.17 5.70
CA SER A 140 -16.05 -5.59 5.74
C SER A 140 -15.32 -6.40 6.83
N ALA A 141 -14.34 -5.83 7.52
CA ALA A 141 -13.59 -6.48 8.59
C ALA A 141 -14.31 -6.51 9.94
N ALA A 142 -15.39 -5.73 10.12
CA ALA A 142 -16.24 -5.84 11.31
C ALA A 142 -16.80 -7.26 11.38
N ARG A 143 -16.28 -8.05 12.34
CA ARG A 143 -16.56 -9.50 12.43
C ARG A 143 -17.72 -9.82 13.34
N ARG A 144 -18.12 -8.89 14.21
CA ARG A 144 -19.15 -9.09 15.20
C ARG A 144 -20.23 -8.04 15.07
N VAL A 145 -21.45 -8.44 15.33
CA VAL A 145 -22.59 -7.52 15.36
C VAL A 145 -22.35 -6.41 16.36
N GLU A 146 -21.74 -6.72 17.51
CA GLU A 146 -21.41 -5.75 18.58
C GLU A 146 -20.51 -4.59 18.12
N GLU A 147 -19.71 -4.79 17.06
CA GLU A 147 -18.83 -3.74 16.50
C GLU A 147 -19.58 -2.76 15.58
N ARG A 148 -20.83 -3.06 15.23
CA ARG A 148 -21.64 -2.30 14.28
C ARG A 148 -23.05 -2.00 14.76
N MET A 149 -23.52 -2.71 15.76
CA MET A 149 -24.85 -2.47 16.31
C MET A 149 -24.93 -1.12 17.02
N HIS A 150 -26.07 -0.49 16.93
CA HIS A 150 -26.43 0.58 17.84
C HIS A 150 -26.74 -0.01 19.22
N SER A 151 -26.38 0.68 20.28
CA SER A 151 -26.57 0.18 21.66
C SER A 151 -26.95 1.31 22.62
N GLY A 152 -27.46 0.93 23.78
CA GLY A 152 -27.81 1.89 24.82
C GLY A 152 -28.79 2.94 24.35
N ASN A 153 -28.40 4.21 24.50
CA ASN A 153 -29.23 5.36 24.13
C ASN A 153 -29.38 5.59 22.63
N GLU A 154 -28.63 4.89 21.80
CA GLU A 154 -28.78 4.98 20.34
C GLU A 154 -29.94 4.12 19.82
N LEU A 155 -30.40 3.16 20.63
CA LEU A 155 -31.54 2.33 20.24
C LEU A 155 -32.83 3.09 20.41
N PRO A 156 -33.65 3.21 19.34
CA PRO A 156 -34.98 3.82 19.45
C PRO A 156 -35.91 2.89 20.26
N ARG A 157 -36.40 3.41 21.38
CA ARG A 157 -37.26 2.67 22.30
C ARG A 157 -38.40 3.54 22.77
N VAL A 158 -39.60 3.01 22.79
CA VAL A 158 -40.79 3.64 23.38
C VAL A 158 -41.53 2.64 24.27
N GLY A 159 -42.17 3.15 25.30
CA GLY A 159 -43.02 2.28 26.16
C GLY A 159 -44.33 1.94 25.48
N GLU A 160 -44.99 0.84 25.94
CA GLU A 160 -46.30 0.35 25.40
C GLU A 160 -47.39 1.44 25.41
N LYS A 161 -47.34 2.41 26.30
CA LYS A 161 -48.31 3.51 26.42
C LYS A 161 -47.96 4.75 25.65
N ALA A 162 -46.88 4.72 24.89
CA ALA A 162 -46.42 5.88 24.10
C ALA A 162 -47.45 6.23 23.02
N THR A 163 -47.63 7.52 22.83
CA THR A 163 -48.49 8.03 21.76
C THR A 163 -47.78 7.91 20.41
N LEU A 164 -48.57 7.88 19.32
CA LEU A 164 -48.01 7.85 17.96
C LEU A 164 -47.07 9.03 17.71
N ARG A 165 -47.32 10.18 18.31
CA ARG A 165 -46.43 11.37 18.21
C ARG A 165 -45.04 11.07 18.83
N GLU A 166 -45.01 10.44 20.00
CA GLU A 166 -43.73 10.08 20.66
C GLU A 166 -42.97 9.02 19.86
N VAL A 167 -43.69 8.03 19.30
CA VAL A 167 -43.10 7.03 18.38
C VAL A 167 -42.44 7.71 17.17
N MET A 168 -43.14 8.65 16.54
CA MET A 168 -42.63 9.39 15.38
C MET A 168 -41.39 10.22 15.73
N LEU A 169 -41.41 10.91 16.87
CA LEU A 169 -40.26 11.71 17.33
C LEU A 169 -39.06 10.84 17.61
N GLU A 170 -39.21 9.69 18.25
CA GLU A 170 -38.12 8.77 18.54
C GLU A 170 -37.47 8.21 17.25
N ILE A 171 -38.31 7.81 16.26
CA ILE A 171 -37.82 7.34 14.95
C ILE A 171 -37.04 8.45 14.24
N MET A 172 -37.52 9.67 14.29
CA MET A 172 -36.88 10.81 13.63
C MET A 172 -35.56 11.21 14.32
N ASP A 173 -35.53 11.19 15.65
CA ASP A 173 -34.34 11.52 16.43
C ASP A 173 -33.21 10.52 16.19
N LYS A 174 -33.52 9.24 16.31
CA LYS A 174 -32.53 8.14 16.16
C LYS A 174 -32.18 7.81 14.71
N ARG A 175 -32.99 8.23 13.73
CA ARG A 175 -32.75 8.07 12.28
C ARG A 175 -32.54 6.62 11.80
N LEU A 176 -33.05 5.65 12.52
CA LEU A 176 -32.95 4.22 12.13
C LEU A 176 -34.18 3.73 11.35
N GLY A 177 -35.22 4.57 11.20
CA GLY A 177 -36.44 4.25 10.44
C GLY A 177 -37.40 3.29 11.15
N VAL A 178 -37.07 2.83 12.37
CA VAL A 178 -37.87 1.95 13.20
C VAL A 178 -37.77 2.37 14.66
N THR A 179 -38.69 1.87 15.51
CA THR A 179 -38.54 1.89 16.97
C THR A 179 -39.02 0.58 17.57
N THR A 180 -38.47 0.20 18.69
CA THR A 180 -38.94 -0.94 19.47
C THR A 180 -39.91 -0.45 20.54
N VAL A 181 -40.98 -1.24 20.78
CA VAL A 181 -41.87 -1.02 21.91
C VAL A 181 -41.44 -1.95 23.03
N VAL A 182 -41.17 -1.38 24.19
CA VAL A 182 -40.71 -2.12 25.36
C VAL A 182 -41.67 -2.01 26.52
N ASP A 183 -41.78 -3.05 27.33
CA ASP A 183 -42.54 -3.04 28.55
C ASP A 183 -41.81 -2.32 29.71
N SER A 184 -42.38 -2.36 30.91
CA SER A 184 -41.81 -1.75 32.11
C SER A 184 -40.48 -2.42 32.57
N SER A 185 -40.17 -3.61 32.10
CA SER A 185 -38.88 -4.31 32.35
C SER A 185 -37.82 -4.02 31.32
N GLY A 186 -38.19 -3.33 30.23
CA GLY A 186 -37.28 -3.04 29.11
C GLY A 186 -37.13 -4.14 28.10
N ALA A 187 -37.99 -5.15 28.15
CA ALA A 187 -38.04 -6.29 27.22
C ALA A 187 -39.02 -6.07 26.06
#